data_1960a3d1805a28265881a9d5107055f9
#
_entry.id   1960a3d1805a28265881a9d5107055f9
#
_cell.length_a   1.000
_cell.length_b   1.000
_cell.length_c   1.000
_cell.angle_alpha   90.00
_cell.angle_beta   90.00
_cell.angle_gamma   90.00
#
_symmetry.space_group_name_H-M   'P 1'
#
loop_
_entity.id
_entity.type
_entity.pdbx_description
1 polymer ?
#
loop_
_entity_poly.entity_id
_entity_poly.type
_entity_poly.pdbx_seq_one_letter_code
_entity_poly.pdbx_strand_id
1 'polypeptide(L)'
;MTLGLKDLYYAVCTEAEDAETYGAPKKMAEAMEADLSVKTETADLYADDALSESVKEFTNGTLKLGIKDLTPETLAEVLGQLVDENKVVWAGGDDEPPFLAIGFRAAKTGGRYRYIWLLKCKFEVPGEKYKTKGEKIEFQTPEITATFYKRKKDAKWKADFVGTEKDKPATTWFTTVPEPAPKMTEV
;
A
#
# COMPACT_ATOMS: atom_id res chain seq x y z
N MET A 1 -4.04 -7.24 -20.05
CA MET A 1 -4.49 -8.12 -18.97
C MET A 1 -3.37 -8.22 -17.93
N THR A 2 -3.67 -8.27 -16.64
CA THR A 2 -2.69 -8.43 -15.55
C THR A 2 -2.52 -9.92 -15.27
N LEU A 3 -1.28 -10.41 -15.11
CA LEU A 3 -0.97 -11.83 -15.05
C LEU A 3 -0.47 -12.32 -13.70
N GLY A 4 -0.04 -11.43 -12.82
CA GLY A 4 0.49 -11.82 -11.52
C GLY A 4 1.09 -10.66 -10.77
N LEU A 5 1.13 -10.77 -9.45
CA LEU A 5 1.69 -9.81 -8.52
C LEU A 5 3.13 -10.19 -8.18
N LYS A 6 4.01 -9.20 -8.03
CA LYS A 6 5.42 -9.37 -7.64
C LYS A 6 5.91 -8.19 -6.82
N ASP A 7 6.98 -8.44 -6.08
CA ASP A 7 7.82 -7.41 -5.46
C ASP A 7 7.02 -6.45 -4.57
N LEU A 8 6.51 -6.98 -3.46
CA LEU A 8 5.85 -6.19 -2.42
C LEU A 8 6.91 -5.54 -1.52
N TYR A 9 6.90 -4.20 -1.49
CA TYR A 9 7.77 -3.36 -0.68
C TYR A 9 6.98 -2.42 0.20
N TYR A 10 7.58 -2.00 1.29
CA TYR A 10 7.07 -0.93 2.14
C TYR A 10 8.17 0.05 2.51
N ALA A 11 7.81 1.28 2.81
CA ALA A 11 8.70 2.30 3.33
C ALA A 11 7.99 3.08 4.43
N VAL A 12 8.67 3.27 5.56
CA VAL A 12 8.11 4.04 6.67
C VAL A 12 7.95 5.49 6.23
N CYS A 13 6.75 6.03 6.47
CA CYS A 13 6.43 7.42 6.20
C CYS A 13 6.52 8.23 7.50
N THR A 14 7.42 9.19 7.55
CA THR A 14 7.54 10.13 8.66
C THR A 14 6.82 11.43 8.30
N GLU A 15 5.86 11.81 9.12
CA GLU A 15 5.13 13.07 8.98
C GLU A 15 5.83 14.19 9.74
N ALA A 16 6.10 15.30 9.07
CA ALA A 16 6.38 16.60 9.67
C ALA A 16 5.19 17.53 9.40
N GLU A 17 5.19 18.75 9.95
CA GLU A 17 4.04 19.68 9.87
C GLU A 17 3.49 19.86 8.44
N ASP A 18 4.38 19.98 7.43
CA ASP A 18 4.00 20.20 6.03
C ASP A 18 4.69 19.24 5.03
N ALA A 19 5.33 18.18 5.51
CA ALA A 19 6.07 17.26 4.65
C ALA A 19 5.94 15.82 5.13
N GLU A 20 5.71 14.94 4.17
CA GLU A 20 5.90 13.50 4.37
C GLU A 20 7.22 13.09 3.72
N THR A 21 8.07 12.39 4.47
CA THR A 21 9.33 11.81 4.01
C THR A 21 9.29 10.29 4.16
N TYR A 22 10.05 9.59 3.32
CA TYR A 22 10.05 8.14 3.30
C TYR A 22 11.44 7.60 3.61
N GLY A 23 11.49 6.58 4.44
CA GLY A 23 12.66 5.75 4.62
C GLY A 23 12.98 4.93 3.36
N ALA A 24 14.10 4.23 3.39
CA ALA A 24 14.47 3.31 2.31
C ALA A 24 13.43 2.18 2.20
N PRO A 25 12.92 1.86 1.01
CA PRO A 25 12.00 0.75 0.79
C PRO A 25 12.62 -0.58 1.20
N LYS A 26 11.85 -1.37 1.92
CA LYS A 26 12.19 -2.73 2.35
C LYS A 26 11.24 -3.72 1.70
N LYS A 27 11.73 -4.90 1.36
CA LYS A 27 10.87 -5.99 0.89
C LYS A 27 10.01 -6.48 2.05
N MET A 28 8.69 -6.57 1.85
CA MET A 28 7.75 -6.97 2.89
C MET A 28 7.58 -8.49 2.95
N ALA A 29 7.12 -9.07 1.87
CA ALA A 29 6.83 -10.50 1.75
C ALA A 29 6.68 -10.91 0.28
N GLU A 30 6.50 -12.22 0.04
CA GLU A 30 6.02 -12.71 -1.25
C GLU A 30 4.50 -12.49 -1.33
N ALA A 31 4.07 -11.59 -2.20
CA ALA A 31 2.66 -11.28 -2.40
C ALA A 31 2.00 -12.29 -3.34
N MET A 32 0.83 -12.75 -2.97
CA MET A 32 -0.02 -13.66 -3.74
C MET A 32 -1.20 -12.91 -4.36
N GLU A 33 -1.78 -11.98 -3.61
CA GLU A 33 -2.96 -11.23 -4.01
C GLU A 33 -2.89 -9.81 -3.46
N ALA A 34 -3.42 -8.86 -4.22
CA ALA A 34 -3.66 -7.48 -3.78
C ALA A 34 -4.99 -7.01 -4.34
N ASP A 35 -5.92 -6.73 -3.46
CA ASP A 35 -7.20 -6.12 -3.79
C ASP A 35 -7.24 -4.68 -3.29
N LEU A 36 -7.51 -3.76 -4.22
CA LEU A 36 -7.49 -2.33 -3.97
C LEU A 36 -8.87 -1.75 -4.27
N SER A 37 -9.53 -1.25 -3.26
CA SER A 37 -10.79 -0.56 -3.37
C SER A 37 -10.67 0.90 -2.95
N VAL A 38 -11.34 1.78 -3.69
CA VAL A 38 -11.32 3.24 -3.45
C VAL A 38 -12.69 3.69 -2.99
N LYS A 39 -12.72 4.48 -1.94
CA LYS A 39 -13.94 5.11 -1.42
C LYS A 39 -13.95 6.59 -1.80
N THR A 40 -15.02 6.99 -2.45
CA THR A 40 -15.30 8.38 -2.82
C THR A 40 -16.59 8.84 -2.22
N GLU A 41 -16.67 10.10 -1.80
CA GLU A 41 -17.90 10.77 -1.42
C GLU A 41 -18.35 11.66 -2.56
N THR A 42 -19.67 11.71 -2.76
CA THR A 42 -20.29 12.58 -3.75
C THR A 42 -21.18 13.59 -3.00
N ALA A 43 -20.99 14.86 -3.29
CA ALA A 43 -21.85 15.94 -2.85
C ALA A 43 -22.57 16.51 -4.08
N ASP A 44 -23.88 16.44 -4.08
CA ASP A 44 -24.74 16.93 -5.15
C ASP A 44 -25.50 18.17 -4.67
N LEU A 45 -25.43 19.23 -5.46
CA LEU A 45 -26.18 20.44 -5.27
C LEU A 45 -27.32 20.49 -6.29
N TYR A 46 -28.55 20.63 -5.80
CA TYR A 46 -29.75 20.79 -6.61
C TYR A 46 -30.22 22.23 -6.58
N ALA A 47 -30.56 22.78 -7.73
CA ALA A 47 -31.19 24.07 -7.91
C ALA A 47 -32.30 23.97 -8.95
N ASP A 48 -33.45 24.63 -8.71
CA ASP A 48 -34.64 24.62 -9.59
C ASP A 48 -35.09 23.19 -10.00
N ASP A 49 -35.10 22.27 -9.03
CA ASP A 49 -35.51 20.85 -9.18
C ASP A 49 -34.60 20.07 -10.15
N ALA A 50 -33.40 20.57 -10.46
CA ALA A 50 -32.40 19.91 -11.31
C ALA A 50 -31.05 19.83 -10.60
N LEU A 51 -30.24 18.81 -10.97
CA LEU A 51 -28.86 18.69 -10.51
C LEU A 51 -28.05 19.85 -11.09
N SER A 52 -27.61 20.77 -10.22
CA SER A 52 -26.83 21.93 -10.62
C SER A 52 -25.33 21.65 -10.59
N GLU A 53 -24.84 20.96 -9.57
CA GLU A 53 -23.44 20.66 -9.39
C GLU A 53 -23.25 19.31 -8.68
N SER A 54 -22.26 18.53 -9.11
CA SER A 54 -21.87 17.27 -8.48
C SER A 54 -20.37 17.22 -8.30
N VAL A 55 -19.89 17.10 -7.06
CA VAL A 55 -18.49 17.01 -6.71
C VAL A 55 -18.19 15.65 -6.13
N LYS A 56 -17.20 14.95 -6.69
CA LYS A 56 -16.68 13.68 -6.16
C LYS A 56 -15.32 13.88 -5.56
N GLU A 57 -15.17 13.54 -4.30
CA GLU A 57 -13.90 13.62 -3.60
C GLU A 57 -13.42 12.24 -3.11
N PHE A 58 -12.12 11.98 -3.27
CA PHE A 58 -11.47 10.82 -2.68
C PHE A 58 -11.40 10.97 -1.16
N THR A 59 -11.92 10.00 -0.43
CA THR A 59 -11.88 9.98 1.04
C THR A 59 -10.72 9.12 1.54
N ASN A 60 -10.75 7.85 1.22
CA ASN A 60 -9.74 6.84 1.55
C ASN A 60 -9.91 5.63 0.64
N GLY A 61 -9.10 4.61 0.86
CA GLY A 61 -9.31 3.32 0.23
C GLY A 61 -8.76 2.21 1.09
N THR A 62 -9.08 0.98 0.72
CA THR A 62 -8.63 -0.23 1.41
C THR A 62 -7.78 -1.06 0.47
N LEU A 63 -6.65 -1.52 0.98
CA LEU A 63 -5.78 -2.49 0.35
C LEU A 63 -5.81 -3.78 1.17
N LYS A 64 -6.24 -4.88 0.55
CA LYS A 64 -6.12 -6.22 1.12
C LYS A 64 -5.00 -6.95 0.43
N LEU A 65 -4.10 -7.50 1.21
CA LEU A 65 -2.92 -8.23 0.74
C LEU A 65 -2.99 -9.68 1.23
N GLY A 66 -3.07 -10.61 0.28
CA GLY A 66 -2.78 -12.02 0.54
C GLY A 66 -1.28 -12.25 0.37
N ILE A 67 -0.61 -12.72 1.41
CA ILE A 67 0.84 -12.92 1.45
C ILE A 67 1.17 -14.37 1.81
N LYS A 68 2.31 -14.86 1.31
CA LYS A 68 2.71 -16.23 1.57
C LYS A 68 3.17 -16.43 3.01
N ASP A 69 3.97 -15.52 3.49
CA ASP A 69 4.53 -15.52 4.84
C ASP A 69 4.97 -14.11 5.21
N LEU A 70 4.82 -13.75 6.48
CA LEU A 70 5.27 -12.48 7.02
C LEU A 70 6.05 -12.75 8.30
N THR A 71 7.31 -12.30 8.33
CA THR A 71 8.11 -12.49 9.52
C THR A 71 7.54 -11.68 10.69
N PRO A 72 7.61 -12.20 11.93
CA PRO A 72 7.12 -11.47 13.09
C PRO A 72 7.73 -10.06 13.24
N GLU A 73 9.02 -9.93 12.89
CA GLU A 73 9.72 -8.64 12.95
C GLU A 73 9.16 -7.63 11.93
N THR A 74 8.86 -8.09 10.70
CA THR A 74 8.24 -7.22 9.68
C THR A 74 6.82 -6.84 10.10
N LEU A 75 6.06 -7.79 10.65
CA LEU A 75 4.72 -7.52 11.16
C LEU A 75 4.76 -6.50 12.30
N ALA A 76 5.70 -6.67 13.24
CA ALA A 76 5.89 -5.73 14.34
C ALA A 76 6.23 -4.32 13.85
N GLU A 77 7.12 -4.18 12.85
CA GLU A 77 7.48 -2.87 12.29
C GLU A 77 6.27 -2.18 11.63
N VAL A 78 5.45 -2.91 10.88
CA VAL A 78 4.28 -2.32 10.21
C VAL A 78 3.09 -2.05 11.13
N LEU A 79 3.05 -2.71 12.31
CA LEU A 79 2.03 -2.52 13.33
C LEU A 79 2.48 -1.62 14.50
N GLY A 80 3.75 -1.21 14.51
CA GLY A 80 4.30 -0.39 15.62
C GLY A 80 4.46 -1.16 16.92
N GLN A 81 4.67 -2.48 16.87
CA GLN A 81 4.85 -3.34 18.01
C GLN A 81 6.30 -3.39 18.49
N LEU A 82 6.51 -3.67 19.75
CA LEU A 82 7.84 -3.80 20.34
C LEU A 82 8.46 -5.16 20.01
N VAL A 83 9.70 -5.14 19.53
CA VAL A 83 10.54 -6.33 19.40
C VAL A 83 11.65 -6.25 20.44
N ASP A 84 11.75 -7.24 21.32
CA ASP A 84 12.80 -7.29 22.33
C ASP A 84 14.13 -7.85 21.79
N GLU A 85 15.18 -7.81 22.60
CA GLU A 85 16.52 -8.35 22.28
C GLU A 85 16.54 -9.87 22.01
N ASN A 86 15.53 -10.61 22.46
CA ASN A 86 15.37 -12.03 22.19
C ASN A 86 14.53 -12.28 20.92
N LYS A 87 14.18 -11.23 20.15
CA LYS A 87 13.31 -11.27 18.97
C LYS A 87 11.86 -11.70 19.27
N VAL A 88 11.42 -11.50 20.50
CA VAL A 88 10.01 -11.69 20.87
C VAL A 88 9.25 -10.41 20.56
N VAL A 89 8.14 -10.55 19.85
CA VAL A 89 7.24 -9.45 19.54
C VAL A 89 6.20 -9.33 20.63
N TRP A 90 6.07 -8.13 21.17
CA TRP A 90 5.11 -7.80 22.21
C TRP A 90 4.03 -6.89 21.63
N ALA A 91 2.80 -7.38 21.57
CA ALA A 91 1.64 -6.60 21.15
C ALA A 91 0.99 -5.97 22.39
N GLY A 92 0.85 -4.66 22.37
CA GLY A 92 0.23 -3.85 23.41
C GLY A 92 -1.08 -3.22 22.97
N GLY A 93 -1.90 -2.80 23.93
CA GLY A 93 -3.15 -2.09 23.64
C GLY A 93 -2.93 -0.66 23.11
N ASP A 94 -1.75 -0.10 23.36
CA ASP A 94 -1.37 1.27 22.98
C ASP A 94 -0.47 1.31 21.72
N ASP A 95 -0.28 0.17 21.05
CA ASP A 95 0.52 0.11 19.83
C ASP A 95 -0.15 0.95 18.73
N GLU A 96 0.63 1.85 18.14
CA GLU A 96 0.17 2.69 17.06
C GLU A 96 0.89 2.34 15.73
N PRO A 97 0.19 1.72 14.75
CA PRO A 97 0.78 1.44 13.46
C PRO A 97 1.28 2.72 12.80
N PRO A 98 2.53 2.77 12.32
CA PRO A 98 3.07 3.92 11.62
C PRO A 98 2.41 4.08 10.25
N PHE A 99 2.47 5.29 9.70
CA PHE A 99 2.16 5.45 8.29
C PHE A 99 3.27 4.87 7.43
N LEU A 100 2.88 4.20 6.34
CA LEU A 100 3.78 3.52 5.42
C LEU A 100 3.42 3.86 3.98
N ALA A 101 4.40 3.86 3.08
CA ALA A 101 4.13 3.69 1.66
C ALA A 101 4.22 2.20 1.30
N ILE A 102 3.33 1.72 0.42
CA ILE A 102 3.30 0.32 -0.02
C ILE A 102 3.47 0.29 -1.53
N GLY A 103 4.48 -0.42 -1.99
CA GLY A 103 4.81 -0.56 -3.40
C GLY A 103 4.74 -2.00 -3.87
N PHE A 104 4.20 -2.21 -5.06
CA PHE A 104 4.20 -3.51 -5.72
C PHE A 104 4.13 -3.36 -7.23
N ARG A 105 4.42 -4.44 -7.94
CA ARG A 105 4.22 -4.48 -9.40
C ARG A 105 3.38 -5.67 -9.81
N ALA A 106 2.65 -5.49 -10.90
CA ALA A 106 1.85 -6.54 -11.51
C ALA A 106 2.29 -6.77 -12.96
N ALA A 107 2.56 -8.03 -13.29
CA ALA A 107 2.93 -8.41 -14.64
C ALA A 107 1.74 -8.20 -15.60
N LYS A 108 2.03 -7.69 -16.80
CA LYS A 108 1.08 -7.52 -17.90
C LYS A 108 1.53 -8.33 -19.11
N THR A 109 0.59 -8.57 -20.03
CA THR A 109 0.91 -9.18 -21.33
C THR A 109 1.95 -8.33 -22.08
N GLY A 110 2.83 -8.97 -22.87
CA GLY A 110 3.85 -8.29 -23.66
C GLY A 110 5.09 -7.84 -22.90
N GLY A 111 5.44 -8.52 -21.78
CA GLY A 111 6.69 -8.26 -21.05
C GLY A 111 6.73 -6.92 -20.31
N ARG A 112 5.59 -6.31 -20.11
CA ARG A 112 5.45 -5.04 -19.37
C ARG A 112 4.97 -5.31 -17.94
N TYR A 113 5.18 -4.32 -17.06
CA TYR A 113 4.69 -4.33 -15.69
C TYR A 113 3.90 -3.06 -15.40
N ARG A 114 2.93 -3.17 -14.51
CA ARG A 114 2.31 -2.04 -13.86
C ARG A 114 2.92 -1.91 -12.49
N TYR A 115 3.53 -0.79 -12.22
CA TYR A 115 4.21 -0.42 -10.98
C TYR A 115 3.29 0.50 -10.20
N ILE A 116 3.07 0.21 -8.94
CA ILE A 116 2.15 0.96 -8.08
C ILE A 116 2.85 1.28 -6.76
N TRP A 117 2.69 2.52 -6.30
CA TRP A 117 2.90 2.91 -4.92
C TRP A 117 1.64 3.53 -4.37
N LEU A 118 1.18 3.07 -3.22
CA LEU A 118 0.24 3.75 -2.35
C LEU A 118 1.06 4.55 -1.34
N LEU A 119 0.88 5.86 -1.33
CA LEU A 119 1.85 6.78 -0.73
C LEU A 119 1.68 6.98 0.77
N LYS A 120 0.51 6.67 1.33
CA LYS A 120 0.22 6.83 2.75
C LYS A 120 -0.80 5.80 3.19
N CYS A 121 -0.32 4.76 3.85
CA CYS A 121 -1.13 3.63 4.31
C CYS A 121 -0.94 3.41 5.80
N LYS A 122 -1.94 2.86 6.45
CA LYS A 122 -1.89 2.41 7.83
C LYS A 122 -2.47 1.00 7.90
N PHE A 123 -1.71 0.04 8.46
CA PHE A 123 -2.18 -1.34 8.59
C PHE A 123 -3.12 -1.50 9.76
N GLU A 124 -4.06 -2.42 9.62
CA GLU A 124 -4.92 -2.92 10.68
C GLU A 124 -4.29 -4.17 11.29
N VAL A 125 -4.52 -4.41 12.58
CA VAL A 125 -4.07 -5.63 13.24
C VAL A 125 -4.78 -6.82 12.60
N PRO A 126 -4.05 -7.77 11.98
CA PRO A 126 -4.67 -8.90 11.31
C PRO A 126 -5.28 -9.88 12.32
N GLY A 127 -6.39 -10.49 11.93
CA GLY A 127 -6.92 -11.65 12.65
C GLY A 127 -6.09 -12.89 12.31
N GLU A 128 -5.76 -13.69 13.31
CA GLU A 128 -5.00 -14.93 13.16
C GLU A 128 -5.91 -16.16 13.25
N LYS A 129 -5.68 -17.13 12.39
CA LYS A 129 -6.38 -18.43 12.41
C LYS A 129 -5.38 -19.56 12.39
N TYR A 130 -5.51 -20.47 13.34
CA TYR A 130 -4.66 -21.65 13.45
C TYR A 130 -5.49 -22.91 13.29
N LYS A 131 -5.04 -23.84 12.44
CA LYS A 131 -5.65 -25.14 12.28
C LYS A 131 -4.62 -26.24 12.50
N THR A 132 -5.03 -27.33 13.14
CA THR A 132 -4.22 -28.57 13.24
C THR A 132 -4.05 -29.20 11.86
N LYS A 133 -2.89 -29.79 11.62
CA LYS A 133 -2.62 -30.55 10.41
C LYS A 133 -3.60 -31.72 10.29
N GLY A 134 -4.42 -31.72 9.23
CA GLY A 134 -5.30 -32.85 8.87
C GLY A 134 -4.63 -33.80 7.90
N GLU A 135 -5.39 -34.76 7.34
CA GLU A 135 -4.91 -35.69 6.32
C GLU A 135 -4.51 -34.98 5.01
N LYS A 136 -5.09 -33.83 4.71
CA LYS A 136 -4.72 -32.97 3.57
C LYS A 136 -3.89 -31.78 4.05
N ILE A 137 -2.83 -31.46 3.30
CA ILE A 137 -2.04 -30.26 3.53
C ILE A 137 -2.82 -29.08 2.94
N GLU A 138 -3.34 -28.21 3.82
CA GLU A 138 -3.93 -26.92 3.44
C GLU A 138 -2.96 -25.81 3.84
N PHE A 139 -2.54 -25.01 2.86
CA PHE A 139 -1.76 -23.82 3.15
C PHE A 139 -2.69 -22.71 3.66
N GLN A 140 -2.33 -22.11 4.78
CA GLN A 140 -3.00 -20.94 5.30
C GLN A 140 -2.22 -19.70 4.82
N THR A 141 -2.86 -18.87 4.03
CA THR A 141 -2.27 -17.61 3.57
C THR A 141 -2.77 -16.48 4.47
N PRO A 142 -1.88 -15.82 5.21
CA PRO A 142 -2.28 -14.67 6.01
C PRO A 142 -2.76 -13.54 5.08
N GLU A 143 -3.84 -12.90 5.51
CA GLU A 143 -4.38 -11.69 4.87
C GLU A 143 -4.15 -10.51 5.80
N ILE A 144 -3.58 -9.44 5.28
CA ILE A 144 -3.39 -8.19 6.01
C ILE A 144 -4.07 -7.04 5.27
N THR A 145 -4.76 -6.21 6.01
CA THR A 145 -5.52 -5.08 5.48
C THR A 145 -4.85 -3.76 5.85
N ALA A 146 -4.77 -2.85 4.89
CA ALA A 146 -4.32 -1.49 5.12
C ALA A 146 -5.34 -0.50 4.56
N THR A 147 -5.55 0.57 5.28
CA THR A 147 -6.30 1.74 4.77
C THR A 147 -5.32 2.76 4.22
N PHE A 148 -5.57 3.27 3.01
CA PHE A 148 -4.71 4.29 2.40
C PHE A 148 -5.42 5.63 2.28
N TYR A 149 -4.62 6.70 2.39
CA TYR A 149 -5.06 8.09 2.48
C TYR A 149 -4.33 8.96 1.47
N LYS A 150 -4.86 10.17 1.23
CA LYS A 150 -4.13 11.23 0.52
C LYS A 150 -3.03 11.83 1.42
N ARG A 151 -1.88 12.16 0.83
CA ARG A 151 -0.81 12.89 1.52
C ARG A 151 -1.25 14.32 1.81
N LYS A 152 -0.72 14.91 2.87
CA LYS A 152 -1.01 16.30 3.23
C LYS A 152 -0.36 17.29 2.25
N LYS A 153 0.91 17.02 1.89
CA LYS A 153 1.73 17.95 1.08
C LYS A 153 1.21 18.20 -0.34
N ASP A 154 0.53 17.26 -0.96
CA ASP A 154 0.13 17.36 -2.37
C ASP A 154 -1.19 16.66 -2.72
N ALA A 155 -1.91 16.18 -1.70
CA ALA A 155 -3.17 15.45 -1.82
C ALA A 155 -3.11 14.18 -2.71
N LYS A 156 -1.90 13.68 -3.06
CA LYS A 156 -1.75 12.45 -3.83
C LYS A 156 -1.80 11.23 -2.91
N TRP A 157 -2.38 10.16 -3.42
CA TRP A 157 -2.52 8.91 -2.69
C TRP A 157 -1.87 7.72 -3.41
N LYS A 158 -1.65 7.84 -4.74
CA LYS A 158 -1.09 6.77 -5.56
C LYS A 158 -0.13 7.31 -6.62
N ALA A 159 0.96 6.58 -6.86
CA ALA A 159 1.78 6.69 -8.06
C ALA A 159 1.62 5.42 -8.89
N ASP A 160 1.43 5.54 -10.19
CA ASP A 160 1.13 4.43 -11.11
C ASP A 160 1.93 4.61 -12.40
N PHE A 161 2.65 3.59 -12.81
CA PHE A 161 3.46 3.60 -14.02
C PHE A 161 3.34 2.25 -14.74
N VAL A 162 3.29 2.29 -16.06
CA VAL A 162 3.26 1.08 -16.90
C VAL A 162 4.43 1.11 -17.88
N GLY A 163 5.33 0.15 -17.75
CA GLY A 163 6.50 0.06 -18.60
C GLY A 163 7.25 -1.25 -18.47
N THR A 164 8.44 -1.29 -19.03
CA THR A 164 9.39 -2.40 -18.93
C THR A 164 10.36 -2.17 -17.76
N GLU A 165 11.10 -3.19 -17.35
CA GLU A 165 12.14 -3.06 -16.30
C GLU A 165 13.29 -2.13 -16.68
N LYS A 166 13.45 -1.82 -17.96
CA LYS A 166 14.52 -0.95 -18.49
C LYS A 166 14.13 0.53 -18.50
N ASP A 167 12.86 0.84 -18.32
CA ASP A 167 12.38 2.22 -18.33
C ASP A 167 12.88 2.97 -17.09
N LYS A 168 13.29 4.22 -17.27
CA LYS A 168 13.91 5.02 -16.20
C LYS A 168 13.13 5.05 -14.88
N PRO A 169 11.80 5.22 -14.86
CA PRO A 169 11.06 5.13 -13.61
C PRO A 169 11.14 3.74 -12.95
N ALA A 170 11.14 2.66 -13.74
CA ALA A 170 11.15 1.29 -13.23
C ALA A 170 12.47 0.94 -12.52
N THR A 171 13.62 1.45 -12.98
CA THR A 171 14.93 1.14 -12.43
C THR A 171 15.13 1.62 -10.99
N THR A 172 14.44 2.67 -10.60
CA THR A 172 14.52 3.26 -9.24
C THR A 172 13.24 3.07 -8.43
N TRP A 173 12.22 2.40 -8.98
CA TRP A 173 10.88 2.33 -8.40
C TRP A 173 10.84 1.74 -6.99
N PHE A 174 11.68 0.76 -6.69
CA PHE A 174 11.75 0.11 -5.39
C PHE A 174 13.01 0.48 -4.58
N THR A 175 13.79 1.44 -5.05
CA THR A 175 14.92 2.00 -4.29
C THR A 175 14.53 3.25 -3.52
N THR A 176 13.58 4.01 -4.06
CA THR A 176 13.01 5.20 -3.41
C THR A 176 11.52 5.30 -3.72
N VAL A 177 10.72 5.80 -2.77
CA VAL A 177 9.30 6.11 -3.05
C VAL A 177 9.25 7.27 -4.05
N PRO A 178 8.50 7.14 -5.17
CA PRO A 178 8.51 8.15 -6.22
C PRO A 178 7.87 9.46 -5.76
N GLU A 179 8.48 10.56 -6.16
CA GLU A 179 7.95 11.91 -5.99
C GLU A 179 7.53 12.49 -7.35
N PRO A 180 6.50 13.36 -7.37
CA PRO A 180 6.07 13.98 -8.60
C PRO A 180 7.18 14.82 -9.23
N ALA A 181 7.51 14.52 -10.47
CA ALA A 181 8.33 15.42 -11.27
C ALA A 181 7.53 16.67 -11.68
N PRO A 182 8.20 17.80 -12.02
CA PRO A 182 7.54 18.95 -12.60
C PRO A 182 6.67 18.53 -13.80
N LYS A 183 5.49 19.13 -13.93
CA LYS A 183 4.63 18.88 -15.09
C LYS A 183 5.42 19.20 -16.36
N MET A 184 5.34 18.32 -17.35
CA MET A 184 5.80 18.67 -18.70
C MET A 184 4.99 19.88 -19.15
N THR A 185 5.68 21.01 -19.35
CA THR A 185 5.07 22.16 -20.04
C THR A 185 4.90 21.72 -21.49
N GLU A 186 3.67 21.63 -21.96
CA GLU A 186 3.42 21.45 -23.39
C GLU A 186 4.05 22.65 -24.11
N VAL A 187 4.96 22.34 -25.06
CA VAL A 187 5.58 23.32 -25.96
C VAL A 187 4.69 23.45 -27.19
#